data_ba6ff4b50ae99d029ee75b6013839d44
#
_entry.id   ba6ff4b50ae99d029ee75b6013839d44
#
_cell.length_a   1.000
_cell.length_b   1.000
_cell.length_c   1.000
_cell.angle_alpha   90.00
_cell.angle_beta   90.00
_cell.angle_gamma   90.00
#
_symmetry.space_group_name_H-M   'P 1'
#
loop_
_entity.id
_entity.type
_entity.pdbx_description
1 polymer ?
#
loop_
_entity_poly.entity_id
_entity_poly.type
_entity_poly.pdbx_seq_one_letter_code
_entity_poly.pdbx_strand_id
1 'polypeptide(L)'
;MISKRQFLSTLAAGAGAGLLPAHAGAQDYPAKPIRLVVPFGAGGVADLTARIVAQKLGESLGQAVVVDNKPGAGGVVAGDAVAKAAPDGYTLLLMSNGTAVSANLFKTLPFDTVRDFAPVSTLGTFDIAVVVADNARWRSLAELLAEAKAKPGTLNLGTINIGSTQNLAAELFKTRAGVDLQVVPFNGTPAVVTALRSGQIDAAVEILSPLVPQIQGKALRALAVMGDSRSPTLPDVPTVAQSGIKDFDVASWNAIAAPAKTPAPIIE
;
A
#
# COMPACT_ATOMS: atom_id res chain seq x y z
N MET A 1 -77.17 -14.36 -19.70
CA MET A 1 -76.91 -14.24 -18.25
C MET A 1 -75.78 -15.19 -17.91
N ILE A 2 -74.65 -14.65 -17.59
CA ILE A 2 -73.46 -15.43 -17.15
C ILE A 2 -73.66 -15.85 -15.72
N SER A 3 -73.63 -17.14 -15.41
CA SER A 3 -73.85 -17.68 -14.10
C SER A 3 -72.72 -17.33 -13.13
N LYS A 4 -73.05 -17.03 -11.85
CA LYS A 4 -72.07 -16.71 -10.81
C LYS A 4 -70.96 -17.75 -10.65
N ARG A 5 -71.18 -18.99 -11.06
CA ARG A 5 -70.17 -20.07 -11.08
C ARG A 5 -69.12 -19.90 -12.19
N GLN A 6 -69.51 -19.34 -13.34
CA GLN A 6 -68.58 -19.08 -14.44
C GLN A 6 -67.69 -17.83 -14.16
N PHE A 7 -68.19 -16.86 -13.40
CA PHE A 7 -67.43 -15.69 -13.04
C PHE A 7 -66.34 -16.02 -11.98
N LEU A 8 -66.61 -16.95 -11.06
CA LEU A 8 -65.64 -17.40 -10.05
C LEU A 8 -64.54 -18.30 -10.64
N SER A 9 -64.82 -19.08 -11.68
CA SER A 9 -63.78 -19.92 -12.35
C SER A 9 -62.80 -19.11 -13.19
N THR A 10 -63.23 -17.97 -13.75
CA THR A 10 -62.35 -17.07 -14.50
C THR A 10 -61.41 -16.22 -13.61
N LEU A 11 -61.80 -15.91 -12.37
CA LEU A 11 -60.93 -15.23 -11.40
C LEU A 11 -59.86 -16.15 -10.84
N ALA A 12 -60.11 -17.45 -10.69
CA ALA A 12 -59.13 -18.40 -10.17
C ALA A 12 -58.03 -18.75 -11.19
N ALA A 13 -58.29 -18.63 -12.50
CA ALA A 13 -57.28 -18.86 -13.55
C ALA A 13 -56.33 -17.67 -13.77
N GLY A 14 -56.73 -16.46 -13.37
CA GLY A 14 -55.90 -15.24 -13.48
C GLY A 14 -54.88 -15.03 -12.33
N ALA A 15 -55.10 -15.69 -11.20
CA ALA A 15 -54.24 -15.51 -10.03
C ALA A 15 -52.99 -16.41 -9.98
N GLY A 16 -52.90 -17.41 -10.88
CA GLY A 16 -51.79 -18.37 -10.93
C GLY A 16 -50.61 -17.96 -11.83
N ALA A 17 -50.75 -16.91 -12.63
CA ALA A 17 -49.72 -16.53 -13.61
C ALA A 17 -48.70 -15.45 -13.10
N GLY A 18 -48.83 -15.03 -11.83
CA GLY A 18 -48.07 -13.89 -11.30
C GLY A 18 -46.88 -14.22 -10.39
N LEU A 19 -46.57 -15.51 -10.18
CA LEU A 19 -45.46 -15.93 -9.27
C LEU A 19 -44.37 -16.71 -9.98
N LEU A 20 -43.99 -16.27 -11.19
CA LEU A 20 -42.64 -16.64 -11.65
C LEU A 20 -41.68 -15.85 -10.80
N PRO A 21 -40.76 -16.49 -10.05
CA PRO A 21 -39.70 -15.77 -9.42
C PRO A 21 -38.97 -15.03 -10.54
N ALA A 22 -38.99 -13.69 -10.51
CA ALA A 22 -38.06 -12.93 -11.32
C ALA A 22 -36.68 -13.48 -10.88
N HIS A 23 -36.07 -14.28 -11.77
CA HIS A 23 -34.66 -14.55 -11.67
C HIS A 23 -34.04 -13.15 -11.76
N ALA A 24 -33.73 -12.56 -10.61
CA ALA A 24 -32.77 -11.49 -10.55
C ALA A 24 -31.48 -12.12 -11.12
N GLY A 25 -31.30 -11.97 -12.43
CA GLY A 25 -30.10 -12.39 -13.10
C GLY A 25 -28.98 -11.82 -12.27
N ALA A 26 -28.11 -12.69 -11.77
CA ALA A 26 -26.91 -12.25 -11.11
C ALA A 26 -26.27 -11.25 -12.10
N GLN A 27 -26.29 -9.96 -11.73
CA GLN A 27 -25.73 -8.93 -12.59
C GLN A 27 -24.27 -9.33 -12.78
N ASP A 28 -23.85 -9.60 -14.02
CA ASP A 28 -22.51 -10.05 -14.32
C ASP A 28 -21.52 -9.08 -13.65
N TYR A 29 -20.78 -9.56 -12.68
CA TYR A 29 -19.75 -8.77 -11.99
C TYR A 29 -18.46 -8.86 -12.83
N PRO A 30 -17.78 -7.72 -13.09
CA PRO A 30 -18.17 -6.34 -12.81
C PRO A 30 -18.98 -5.69 -13.95
N ALA A 31 -20.09 -4.98 -13.62
CA ALA A 31 -20.92 -4.22 -14.58
C ALA A 31 -20.60 -2.71 -14.63
N LYS A 32 -19.74 -2.21 -13.75
CA LYS A 32 -19.33 -0.81 -13.62
C LYS A 32 -17.85 -0.70 -13.19
N PRO A 33 -17.20 0.46 -13.32
CA PRO A 33 -15.82 0.63 -12.91
C PRO A 33 -15.57 0.27 -11.43
N ILE A 34 -14.43 -0.36 -11.17
CA ILE A 34 -13.95 -0.72 -9.83
C ILE A 34 -13.00 0.39 -9.33
N ARG A 35 -13.12 0.80 -8.09
CA ARG A 35 -12.23 1.77 -7.43
C ARG A 35 -11.21 1.05 -6.58
N LEU A 36 -9.92 1.26 -6.86
CA LEU A 36 -8.80 0.77 -6.04
C LEU A 36 -8.24 1.94 -5.23
N VAL A 37 -8.55 1.96 -3.93
CA VAL A 37 -8.11 3.00 -3.00
C VAL A 37 -6.69 2.71 -2.55
N VAL A 38 -5.80 3.70 -2.69
CA VAL A 38 -4.37 3.61 -2.36
C VAL A 38 -4.05 4.55 -1.20
N PRO A 39 -3.48 4.05 -0.08
CA PRO A 39 -3.25 4.83 1.15
C PRO A 39 -2.07 5.80 1.08
N PHE A 40 -1.45 5.98 -0.09
CA PHE A 40 -0.25 6.78 -0.30
C PHE A 40 -0.42 7.76 -1.46
N GLY A 41 0.43 8.78 -1.48
CA GLY A 41 0.51 9.73 -2.59
C GLY A 41 0.96 9.08 -3.90
N ALA A 42 0.67 9.75 -5.01
CA ALA A 42 1.05 9.27 -6.34
C ALA A 42 2.57 9.23 -6.54
N GLY A 43 3.05 8.35 -7.42
CA GLY A 43 4.45 8.20 -7.83
C GLY A 43 5.34 7.38 -6.91
N GLY A 44 4.81 6.85 -5.79
CA GLY A 44 5.49 5.84 -4.96
C GLY A 44 5.19 4.41 -5.43
N VAL A 45 5.87 3.43 -4.82
CA VAL A 45 5.72 2.01 -5.22
C VAL A 45 4.28 1.52 -5.14
N ALA A 46 3.53 1.92 -4.11
CA ALA A 46 2.14 1.53 -3.95
C ALA A 46 1.25 2.04 -5.10
N ASP A 47 1.43 3.29 -5.51
CA ASP A 47 0.71 3.87 -6.64
C ASP A 47 1.09 3.21 -7.97
N LEU A 48 2.39 2.99 -8.21
CA LEU A 48 2.87 2.31 -9.42
C LEU A 48 2.35 0.88 -9.50
N THR A 49 2.42 0.13 -8.41
CA THR A 49 1.87 -1.24 -8.32
C THR A 49 0.37 -1.24 -8.57
N ALA A 50 -0.37 -0.32 -7.91
CA ALA A 50 -1.80 -0.19 -8.10
C ALA A 50 -2.18 0.07 -9.56
N ARG A 51 -1.46 0.96 -10.26
CA ARG A 51 -1.75 1.29 -11.67
C ARG A 51 -1.46 0.13 -12.62
N ILE A 52 -0.35 -0.58 -12.43
CA ILE A 52 -0.01 -1.76 -13.23
C ILE A 52 -1.07 -2.84 -13.05
N VAL A 53 -1.45 -3.13 -11.79
CA VAL A 53 -2.47 -4.14 -11.49
C VAL A 53 -3.85 -3.67 -11.98
N ALA A 54 -4.21 -2.41 -11.77
CA ALA A 54 -5.49 -1.84 -12.22
C ALA A 54 -5.64 -1.95 -13.75
N GLN A 55 -4.57 -1.69 -14.50
CA GLN A 55 -4.58 -1.86 -15.95
C GLN A 55 -4.85 -3.33 -16.34
N LYS A 56 -4.07 -4.27 -15.79
CA LYS A 56 -4.19 -5.69 -16.12
C LYS A 56 -5.51 -6.31 -15.66
N LEU A 57 -5.96 -5.93 -14.47
CA LEU A 57 -7.24 -6.36 -13.94
C LEU A 57 -8.40 -5.81 -14.80
N GLY A 58 -8.31 -4.54 -15.25
CA GLY A 58 -9.28 -3.93 -16.14
C GLY A 58 -9.33 -4.61 -17.51
N GLU A 59 -8.19 -4.98 -18.10
CA GLU A 59 -8.11 -5.77 -19.33
C GLU A 59 -8.78 -7.15 -19.17
N SER A 60 -8.56 -7.81 -18.03
CA SER A 60 -9.11 -9.14 -17.74
C SER A 60 -10.60 -9.12 -17.45
N LEU A 61 -11.08 -8.14 -16.71
CA LEU A 61 -12.49 -8.05 -16.27
C LEU A 61 -13.39 -7.30 -17.26
N GLY A 62 -12.84 -6.66 -18.29
CA GLY A 62 -13.62 -5.87 -19.25
C GLY A 62 -14.21 -4.58 -18.66
N GLN A 63 -13.76 -4.15 -17.48
CA GLN A 63 -14.22 -2.94 -16.80
C GLN A 63 -13.03 -2.14 -16.27
N ALA A 64 -13.14 -0.79 -16.29
CA ALA A 64 -12.08 0.07 -15.80
C ALA A 64 -11.84 -0.14 -14.30
N VAL A 65 -10.55 -0.22 -13.89
CA VAL A 65 -10.14 -0.15 -12.50
C VAL A 65 -9.47 1.21 -12.26
N VAL A 66 -10.08 2.05 -11.43
CA VAL A 66 -9.66 3.44 -11.20
C VAL A 66 -8.88 3.54 -9.91
N VAL A 67 -7.63 3.99 -9.98
CA VAL A 67 -6.78 4.23 -8.81
C VAL A 67 -7.17 5.56 -8.16
N ASP A 68 -7.50 5.50 -6.85
CA ASP A 68 -7.89 6.65 -6.00
C ASP A 68 -6.90 6.78 -4.84
N ASN A 69 -5.96 7.73 -4.95
CA ASN A 69 -4.97 7.99 -3.91
C ASN A 69 -5.60 8.77 -2.75
N LYS A 70 -5.62 8.15 -1.56
CA LYS A 70 -6.12 8.74 -0.29
C LYS A 70 -5.04 8.67 0.79
N PRO A 71 -4.00 9.51 0.71
CA PRO A 71 -2.95 9.55 1.73
C PRO A 71 -3.48 10.11 3.05
N GLY A 72 -2.85 9.70 4.15
CA GLY A 72 -3.10 10.27 5.46
C GLY A 72 -3.08 9.24 6.58
N ALA A 73 -2.58 9.67 7.74
CA ALA A 73 -2.54 8.93 9.01
C ALA A 73 -2.10 7.46 8.85
N GLY A 74 -0.96 7.22 8.15
CA GLY A 74 -0.43 5.85 7.97
C GLY A 74 -1.35 4.88 7.22
N GLY A 75 -2.30 5.41 6.42
CA GLY A 75 -3.28 4.61 5.66
C GLY A 75 -4.66 4.52 6.33
N VAL A 76 -4.84 5.11 7.50
CA VAL A 76 -6.13 5.08 8.23
C VAL A 76 -7.26 5.71 7.40
N VAL A 77 -7.00 6.81 6.69
CA VAL A 77 -8.01 7.47 5.83
C VAL A 77 -8.51 6.55 4.72
N ALA A 78 -7.60 5.85 4.06
CA ALA A 78 -7.94 4.89 3.00
C ALA A 78 -8.65 3.65 3.57
N GLY A 79 -8.15 3.11 4.68
CA GLY A 79 -8.74 1.97 5.37
C GLY A 79 -10.18 2.24 5.82
N ASP A 80 -10.43 3.40 6.46
CA ASP A 80 -11.77 3.82 6.89
C ASP A 80 -12.75 3.94 5.70
N ALA A 81 -12.28 4.55 4.60
CA ALA A 81 -13.10 4.70 3.41
C ALA A 81 -13.52 3.37 2.79
N VAL A 82 -12.66 2.34 2.85
CA VAL A 82 -12.96 1.01 2.29
C VAL A 82 -13.73 0.15 3.29
N ALA A 83 -13.39 0.16 4.57
CA ALA A 83 -14.13 -0.57 5.61
C ALA A 83 -15.63 -0.21 5.64
N LYS A 84 -15.96 1.05 5.34
CA LYS A 84 -17.34 1.57 5.28
C LYS A 84 -17.98 1.46 3.89
N ALA A 85 -17.27 1.00 2.88
CA ALA A 85 -17.82 0.86 1.53
C ALA A 85 -18.80 -0.33 1.45
N ALA A 86 -19.67 -0.31 0.43
CA ALA A 86 -20.53 -1.45 0.14
C ALA A 86 -19.68 -2.69 -0.17
N PRO A 87 -20.02 -3.86 0.37
CA PRO A 87 -19.28 -5.11 0.14
C PRO A 87 -19.70 -5.77 -1.19
N ASP A 88 -19.68 -4.98 -2.26
CA ASP A 88 -20.14 -5.37 -3.60
C ASP A 88 -18.98 -5.57 -4.60
N GLY A 89 -17.72 -5.54 -4.11
CA GLY A 89 -16.52 -5.72 -4.93
C GLY A 89 -16.06 -4.48 -5.71
N TYR A 90 -16.85 -3.38 -5.72
CA TYR A 90 -16.50 -2.19 -6.51
C TYR A 90 -15.61 -1.18 -5.78
N THR A 91 -15.27 -1.43 -4.53
CA THR A 91 -14.28 -0.65 -3.78
C THR A 91 -13.28 -1.58 -3.14
N LEU A 92 -12.03 -1.48 -3.55
CA LEU A 92 -10.92 -2.30 -3.08
C LEU A 92 -9.89 -1.41 -2.36
N LEU A 93 -9.13 -1.99 -1.45
CA LEU A 93 -8.03 -1.35 -0.74
C LEU A 93 -6.71 -1.96 -1.20
N LEU A 94 -5.75 -1.11 -1.56
CA LEU A 94 -4.35 -1.53 -1.57
C LEU A 94 -3.84 -1.50 -0.13
N MET A 95 -3.50 -2.65 0.41
CA MET A 95 -2.94 -2.82 1.75
C MET A 95 -1.41 -2.83 1.73
N SER A 96 -0.80 -2.48 2.84
CA SER A 96 0.64 -2.56 3.08
C SER A 96 0.92 -2.92 4.55
N ASN A 97 2.19 -3.05 4.92
CA ASN A 97 2.60 -3.22 6.32
C ASN A 97 1.97 -2.14 7.22
N GLY A 98 1.93 -0.88 6.76
CA GLY A 98 1.33 0.23 7.52
C GLY A 98 -0.12 -0.05 7.90
N THR A 99 -0.93 -0.58 6.97
CA THR A 99 -2.32 -0.98 7.24
C THR A 99 -2.37 -2.10 8.27
N ALA A 100 -1.52 -3.13 8.12
CA ALA A 100 -1.51 -4.29 9.02
C ALA A 100 -1.13 -3.92 10.47
N VAL A 101 -0.17 -3.01 10.66
CA VAL A 101 0.32 -2.63 12.00
C VAL A 101 -0.42 -1.43 12.61
N SER A 102 -1.32 -0.80 11.87
CA SER A 102 -2.01 0.44 12.31
C SER A 102 -2.76 0.25 13.65
N ALA A 103 -3.29 -0.95 13.93
CA ALA A 103 -3.93 -1.28 15.20
C ALA A 103 -3.01 -1.08 16.42
N ASN A 104 -1.68 -1.22 16.24
CA ASN A 104 -0.70 -1.03 17.31
C ASN A 104 -0.09 0.37 17.32
N LEU A 105 -0.24 1.14 16.24
CA LEU A 105 0.32 2.49 16.11
C LEU A 105 -0.63 3.58 16.60
N PHE A 106 -1.93 3.38 16.42
CA PHE A 106 -2.93 4.40 16.75
C PHE A 106 -3.79 3.94 17.93
N LYS A 107 -3.97 4.83 18.92
CA LYS A 107 -4.81 4.57 20.09
C LYS A 107 -6.27 4.28 19.73
N THR A 108 -6.74 4.83 18.62
CA THR A 108 -8.12 4.69 18.15
C THR A 108 -8.09 4.54 16.64
N LEU A 109 -8.69 3.47 16.12
CA LEU A 109 -8.92 3.26 14.70
C LEU A 109 -10.42 3.24 14.41
N PRO A 110 -10.87 3.78 13.27
CA PRO A 110 -12.26 3.74 12.86
C PRO A 110 -12.67 2.39 12.22
N PHE A 111 -11.76 1.42 12.18
CA PHE A 111 -11.94 0.07 11.60
C PHE A 111 -11.07 -0.95 12.36
N ASP A 112 -11.43 -2.23 12.24
CA ASP A 112 -10.62 -3.36 12.68
C ASP A 112 -9.79 -3.91 11.50
N THR A 113 -8.47 -3.92 11.63
CA THR A 113 -7.55 -4.32 10.55
C THR A 113 -7.68 -5.77 10.11
N VAL A 114 -8.25 -6.63 10.95
CA VAL A 114 -8.42 -8.07 10.69
C VAL A 114 -9.85 -8.40 10.27
N ARG A 115 -10.84 -7.74 10.90
CA ARG A 115 -12.26 -8.11 10.76
C ARG A 115 -12.99 -7.36 9.65
N ASP A 116 -12.52 -6.15 9.29
CA ASP A 116 -13.23 -5.29 8.33
C ASP A 116 -12.76 -5.45 6.89
N PHE A 117 -11.75 -6.30 6.65
CA PHE A 117 -11.20 -6.55 5.32
C PHE A 117 -11.16 -8.06 4.99
N ALA A 118 -11.48 -8.38 3.74
CA ALA A 118 -11.26 -9.69 3.13
C ALA A 118 -10.02 -9.61 2.22
N PRO A 119 -8.90 -10.29 2.56
CA PRO A 119 -7.72 -10.34 1.70
C PRO A 119 -8.04 -11.01 0.36
N VAL A 120 -7.55 -10.43 -0.75
CA VAL A 120 -7.71 -10.99 -2.09
C VAL A 120 -6.39 -11.61 -2.56
N SER A 121 -5.34 -10.81 -2.67
CA SER A 121 -4.03 -11.30 -3.15
C SER A 121 -2.90 -10.39 -2.72
N THR A 122 -1.73 -11.00 -2.44
CA THR A 122 -0.46 -10.28 -2.36
C THR A 122 0.01 -9.93 -3.77
N LEU A 123 0.39 -8.67 -3.99
CA LEU A 123 0.84 -8.17 -5.29
C LEU A 123 2.35 -8.25 -5.46
N GLY A 124 3.09 -8.07 -4.37
CA GLY A 124 4.54 -8.15 -4.38
C GLY A 124 5.18 -7.70 -3.08
N THR A 125 6.47 -8.03 -2.95
CA THR A 125 7.37 -7.60 -1.88
C THR A 125 8.42 -6.67 -2.45
N PHE A 126 8.95 -5.76 -1.62
CA PHE A 126 9.86 -4.71 -2.06
C PHE A 126 10.98 -4.51 -1.05
N ASP A 127 12.21 -4.43 -1.55
CA ASP A 127 13.36 -4.03 -0.76
C ASP A 127 13.23 -2.58 -0.32
N ILE A 128 13.69 -2.31 0.91
CA ILE A 128 13.86 -0.96 1.46
C ILE A 128 15.35 -0.69 1.55
N ALA A 129 15.76 0.55 1.31
CA ALA A 129 17.15 0.94 1.35
C ALA A 129 17.37 2.25 2.11
N VAL A 130 18.56 2.39 2.67
CA VAL A 130 19.11 3.68 3.10
C VAL A 130 19.81 4.30 1.89
N VAL A 131 19.34 5.48 1.48
CA VAL A 131 19.86 6.19 0.31
C VAL A 131 20.30 7.59 0.66
N VAL A 132 21.25 8.13 -0.10
CA VAL A 132 21.76 9.50 -0.02
C VAL A 132 21.81 10.12 -1.42
N ALA A 133 21.95 11.44 -1.52
CA ALA A 133 22.30 12.09 -2.78
C ALA A 133 23.67 11.57 -3.27
N ASP A 134 23.90 11.42 -4.58
CA ASP A 134 25.16 10.86 -5.08
C ASP A 134 26.38 11.73 -4.74
N ASN A 135 26.19 13.04 -4.64
CA ASN A 135 27.22 13.99 -4.22
C ASN A 135 27.39 14.09 -2.69
N ALA A 136 26.62 13.33 -1.90
CA ALA A 136 26.79 13.30 -0.45
C ALA A 136 28.18 12.82 -0.06
N ARG A 137 28.68 13.30 1.08
CA ARG A 137 30.00 12.96 1.62
C ARG A 137 30.14 11.48 2.02
N TRP A 138 29.05 10.82 2.39
CA TRP A 138 29.06 9.43 2.81
C TRP A 138 29.03 8.46 1.61
N ARG A 139 29.97 7.53 1.61
CA ARG A 139 30.10 6.49 0.59
C ARG A 139 29.64 5.12 1.07
N SER A 140 29.49 4.98 2.39
CA SER A 140 29.05 3.75 3.07
C SER A 140 28.10 4.05 4.21
N LEU A 141 27.33 3.02 4.63
CA LEU A 141 26.48 3.13 5.82
C LEU A 141 27.33 3.38 7.08
N ALA A 142 28.53 2.79 7.16
CA ALA A 142 29.44 2.97 8.28
C ALA A 142 29.85 4.44 8.46
N GLU A 143 30.13 5.17 7.39
CA GLU A 143 30.47 6.61 7.44
C GLU A 143 29.29 7.46 7.93
N LEU A 144 28.07 7.19 7.43
CA LEU A 144 26.85 7.86 7.89
C LEU A 144 26.62 7.63 9.40
N LEU A 145 26.76 6.38 9.86
CA LEU A 145 26.60 6.01 11.26
C LEU A 145 27.68 6.62 12.16
N ALA A 146 28.92 6.69 11.69
CA ALA A 146 30.01 7.33 12.43
C ALA A 146 29.71 8.81 12.68
N GLU A 147 29.22 9.53 11.68
CA GLU A 147 28.83 10.94 11.85
C GLU A 147 27.58 11.09 12.75
N ALA A 148 26.56 10.24 12.58
CA ALA A 148 25.38 10.25 13.44
C ALA A 148 25.73 10.05 14.92
N LYS A 149 26.70 9.19 15.21
CA LYS A 149 27.23 8.99 16.58
C LYS A 149 28.05 10.17 17.10
N ALA A 150 28.84 10.80 16.23
CA ALA A 150 29.66 11.95 16.59
C ALA A 150 28.82 13.23 16.81
N LYS A 151 27.69 13.34 16.13
CA LYS A 151 26.80 14.51 16.16
C LYS A 151 25.34 14.07 16.33
N PRO A 152 24.92 13.61 17.51
CA PRO A 152 23.55 13.15 17.73
C PRO A 152 22.50 14.22 17.41
N GLY A 153 21.39 13.82 16.79
CA GLY A 153 20.25 14.67 16.47
C GLY A 153 20.47 15.71 15.36
N THR A 154 21.62 15.70 14.67
CA THR A 154 21.92 16.72 13.64
C THR A 154 21.61 16.27 12.22
N LEU A 155 21.51 14.97 11.96
CA LEU A 155 21.24 14.44 10.63
C LEU A 155 19.73 14.16 10.44
N ASN A 156 19.20 14.57 9.29
CA ASN A 156 17.80 14.40 8.90
C ASN A 156 17.66 13.16 8.03
N LEU A 157 16.80 12.22 8.45
CA LEU A 157 16.49 10.98 7.75
C LEU A 157 15.07 11.06 7.19
N GLY A 158 14.94 11.26 5.88
CA GLY A 158 13.64 11.37 5.20
C GLY A 158 12.93 10.04 5.07
N THR A 159 11.61 10.06 5.22
CA THR A 159 10.72 8.93 4.96
C THR A 159 9.44 9.43 4.31
N ILE A 160 8.60 8.54 3.79
CA ILE A 160 7.22 8.93 3.51
C ILE A 160 6.39 8.93 4.81
N ASN A 161 5.11 9.18 4.71
CA ASN A 161 4.11 9.36 5.77
C ASN A 161 4.38 8.56 7.05
N ILE A 162 4.09 9.17 8.20
CA ILE A 162 4.11 8.49 9.51
C ILE A 162 3.26 7.21 9.44
N GLY A 163 3.80 6.11 9.98
CA GLY A 163 3.15 4.79 9.97
C GLY A 163 3.33 4.00 8.68
N SER A 164 3.99 4.56 7.65
CA SER A 164 4.43 3.76 6.49
C SER A 164 5.53 2.78 6.87
N THR A 165 5.75 1.76 6.05
CA THR A 165 6.85 0.81 6.27
C THR A 165 8.20 1.50 6.31
N GLN A 166 8.44 2.51 5.45
CA GLN A 166 9.67 3.27 5.44
C GLN A 166 9.88 4.06 6.74
N ASN A 167 8.81 4.69 7.26
CA ASN A 167 8.89 5.43 8.52
C ASN A 167 9.19 4.50 9.70
N LEU A 168 8.51 3.35 9.79
CA LEU A 168 8.75 2.35 10.82
C LEU A 168 10.15 1.73 10.72
N ALA A 169 10.59 1.45 9.48
CA ALA A 169 11.94 0.95 9.21
C ALA A 169 13.03 1.95 9.64
N ALA A 170 12.80 3.25 9.43
CA ALA A 170 13.72 4.31 9.88
C ALA A 170 13.81 4.37 11.41
N GLU A 171 12.69 4.27 12.12
CA GLU A 171 12.70 4.27 13.60
C GLU A 171 13.35 3.00 14.15
N LEU A 172 13.08 1.83 13.56
CA LEU A 172 13.77 0.59 13.91
C LEU A 172 15.27 0.70 13.65
N PHE A 173 15.67 1.25 12.50
CA PHE A 173 17.06 1.46 12.12
C PHE A 173 17.80 2.35 13.14
N LYS A 174 17.23 3.49 13.54
CA LYS A 174 17.80 4.36 14.59
C LYS A 174 18.05 3.57 15.88
N THR A 175 17.02 2.83 16.33
CA THR A 175 17.07 2.05 17.57
C THR A 175 18.15 0.98 17.51
N ARG A 176 18.19 0.19 16.42
CA ARG A 176 19.15 -0.92 16.26
C ARG A 176 20.59 -0.44 16.05
N ALA A 177 20.77 0.69 15.37
CA ALA A 177 22.08 1.30 15.16
C ALA A 177 22.60 2.07 16.39
N GLY A 178 21.73 2.36 17.37
CA GLY A 178 22.08 3.16 18.54
C GLY A 178 22.49 4.59 18.18
N VAL A 179 21.75 5.22 17.24
CA VAL A 179 22.01 6.58 16.75
C VAL A 179 20.79 7.47 16.93
N ASP A 180 21.02 8.76 17.11
CA ASP A 180 19.99 9.78 17.12
C ASP A 180 19.96 10.50 15.76
N LEU A 181 18.86 10.28 14.99
CA LEU A 181 18.57 10.90 13.70
C LEU A 181 17.18 11.54 13.76
N GLN A 182 17.02 12.68 13.12
CA GLN A 182 15.72 13.34 12.99
C GLN A 182 14.94 12.68 11.83
N VAL A 183 13.88 11.90 12.12
CA VAL A 183 13.04 11.32 11.07
C VAL A 183 12.04 12.36 10.57
N VAL A 184 12.13 12.70 9.28
CA VAL A 184 11.33 13.74 8.62
C VAL A 184 10.36 13.11 7.65
N PRO A 185 9.03 13.13 7.89
CA PRO A 185 8.04 12.56 7.00
C PRO A 185 7.65 13.50 5.85
N PHE A 186 7.45 12.93 4.65
CA PHE A 186 7.02 13.61 3.43
C PHE A 186 5.77 12.96 2.82
N ASN A 187 5.08 13.69 1.94
CA ASN A 187 3.90 13.18 1.23
C ASN A 187 4.26 12.33 -0.01
N GLY A 188 5.03 11.23 0.20
CA GLY A 188 5.37 10.29 -0.86
C GLY A 188 6.79 10.42 -1.39
N THR A 189 7.23 9.38 -2.10
CA THR A 189 8.60 9.20 -2.60
C THR A 189 9.12 10.38 -3.45
N PRO A 190 8.35 11.01 -4.36
CA PRO A 190 8.86 12.15 -5.13
C PRO A 190 9.33 13.33 -4.27
N ALA A 191 8.59 13.61 -3.17
CA ALA A 191 8.97 14.68 -2.25
C ALA A 191 10.24 14.34 -1.45
N VAL A 192 10.38 13.09 -0.98
CA VAL A 192 11.60 12.58 -0.34
C VAL A 192 12.81 12.73 -1.27
N VAL A 193 12.69 12.28 -2.52
CA VAL A 193 13.77 12.37 -3.51
C VAL A 193 14.17 13.82 -3.79
N THR A 194 13.19 14.72 -3.92
CA THR A 194 13.47 16.15 -4.13
C THR A 194 14.21 16.74 -2.93
N ALA A 195 13.76 16.47 -1.70
CA ALA A 195 14.39 16.93 -0.47
C ALA A 195 15.81 16.39 -0.31
N LEU A 196 16.04 15.11 -0.68
CA LEU A 196 17.36 14.49 -0.63
C LEU A 196 18.34 15.13 -1.64
N ARG A 197 17.88 15.34 -2.89
CA ARG A 197 18.70 15.93 -3.94
C ARG A 197 19.01 17.41 -3.70
N SER A 198 18.12 18.15 -3.05
CA SER A 198 18.34 19.56 -2.67
C SER A 198 19.17 19.73 -1.40
N GLY A 199 19.48 18.65 -0.68
CA GLY A 199 20.21 18.71 0.60
C GLY A 199 19.34 19.19 1.78
N GLN A 200 18.01 19.19 1.63
CA GLN A 200 17.09 19.48 2.74
C GLN A 200 17.11 18.37 3.80
N ILE A 201 17.38 17.12 3.37
CA ILE A 201 17.62 15.97 4.23
C ILE A 201 18.95 15.32 3.85
N ASP A 202 19.57 14.63 4.81
CA ASP A 202 20.90 14.04 4.67
C ASP A 202 20.87 12.65 4.07
N ALA A 203 19.90 11.85 4.49
CA ALA A 203 19.65 10.48 4.01
C ALA A 203 18.14 10.22 3.95
N ALA A 204 17.75 9.12 3.33
CA ALA A 204 16.37 8.69 3.32
C ALA A 204 16.26 7.16 3.47
N VAL A 205 15.15 6.70 4.06
CA VAL A 205 14.71 5.31 4.04
C VAL A 205 13.53 5.20 3.09
N GLU A 206 13.75 4.50 1.97
CA GLU A 206 12.79 4.41 0.88
C GLU A 206 12.75 3.02 0.25
N ILE A 207 11.63 2.69 -0.39
CA ILE A 207 11.55 1.48 -1.20
C ILE A 207 12.47 1.64 -2.40
N LEU A 208 13.27 0.61 -2.67
CA LEU A 208 14.36 0.64 -3.62
C LEU A 208 13.89 0.74 -5.08
N SER A 209 12.85 -0.02 -5.47
CA SER A 209 12.49 -0.20 -6.87
C SER A 209 12.22 1.10 -7.65
N PRO A 210 11.48 2.11 -7.15
CA PRO A 210 11.30 3.37 -7.89
C PRO A 210 12.56 4.24 -7.91
N LEU A 211 13.58 3.94 -7.09
CA LEU A 211 14.82 4.70 -7.02
C LEU A 211 15.92 4.15 -7.93
N VAL A 212 15.80 2.90 -8.41
CA VAL A 212 16.81 2.25 -9.23
C VAL A 212 17.27 3.09 -10.44
N PRO A 213 16.38 3.71 -11.24
CA PRO A 213 16.82 4.56 -12.36
C PRO A 213 17.66 5.76 -11.90
N GLN A 214 17.39 6.34 -10.76
CA GLN A 214 18.13 7.48 -10.22
C GLN A 214 19.48 7.06 -9.62
N ILE A 215 19.57 5.86 -9.06
CA ILE A 215 20.83 5.28 -8.57
C ILE A 215 21.72 4.93 -9.74
N GLN A 216 21.19 4.27 -10.77
CA GLN A 216 21.92 3.96 -12.01
C GLN A 216 22.36 5.23 -12.75
N GLY A 217 21.53 6.27 -12.75
CA GLY A 217 21.83 7.59 -13.31
C GLY A 217 22.74 8.46 -12.42
N LYS A 218 23.26 7.94 -11.29
CA LYS A 218 24.15 8.65 -10.35
C LYS A 218 23.57 9.95 -9.81
N ALA A 219 22.24 10.01 -9.62
CA ALA A 219 21.58 11.09 -8.89
C ALA A 219 21.46 10.77 -7.41
N LEU A 220 21.31 9.48 -7.08
CA LEU A 220 21.25 8.93 -5.74
C LEU A 220 22.27 7.80 -5.57
N ARG A 221 22.59 7.46 -4.31
CA ARG A 221 23.40 6.31 -3.94
C ARG A 221 22.68 5.53 -2.84
N ALA A 222 22.55 4.21 -3.02
CA ALA A 222 22.15 3.30 -1.95
C ALA A 222 23.38 2.95 -1.10
N LEU A 223 23.25 3.12 0.22
CA LEU A 223 24.30 2.78 1.20
C LEU A 223 24.12 1.36 1.71
N ALA A 224 22.89 0.92 1.90
CA ALA A 224 22.55 -0.45 2.31
C ALA A 224 21.09 -0.77 1.99
N VAL A 225 20.77 -2.05 1.78
CA VAL A 225 19.39 -2.57 1.75
C VAL A 225 19.02 -3.14 3.12
N MET A 226 17.73 -3.08 3.46
CA MET A 226 17.23 -3.42 4.79
C MET A 226 16.75 -4.87 4.92
N GLY A 227 16.74 -5.64 3.82
CA GLY A 227 16.38 -7.05 3.81
C GLY A 227 17.52 -7.96 4.30
N ASP A 228 17.23 -9.25 4.44
CA ASP A 228 18.17 -10.30 4.85
C ASP A 228 19.26 -10.58 3.82
N SER A 229 18.99 -10.28 2.56
CA SER A 229 19.87 -10.49 1.40
C SER A 229 20.03 -9.22 0.57
N ARG A 230 21.08 -9.20 -0.26
CA ARG A 230 21.30 -8.09 -1.20
C ARG A 230 20.24 -8.11 -2.28
N SER A 231 19.85 -6.92 -2.75
CA SER A 231 18.91 -6.82 -3.86
C SER A 231 19.52 -7.32 -5.16
N PRO A 232 18.84 -8.20 -5.91
CA PRO A 232 19.30 -8.63 -7.23
C PRO A 232 19.52 -7.47 -8.21
N THR A 233 18.82 -6.37 -8.01
CA THR A 233 18.93 -5.16 -8.87
C THR A 233 20.20 -4.34 -8.57
N LEU A 234 20.73 -4.43 -7.35
CA LEU A 234 21.91 -3.72 -6.87
C LEU A 234 22.81 -4.69 -6.04
N PRO A 235 23.43 -5.69 -6.68
CA PRO A 235 24.15 -6.77 -5.98
C PRO A 235 25.38 -6.29 -5.21
N ASP A 236 25.93 -5.13 -5.56
CA ASP A 236 27.09 -4.55 -4.89
C ASP A 236 26.73 -3.78 -3.62
N VAL A 237 25.44 -3.45 -3.41
CA VAL A 237 24.98 -2.76 -2.22
C VAL A 237 24.82 -3.75 -1.07
N PRO A 238 25.53 -3.55 0.07
CA PRO A 238 25.45 -4.47 1.21
C PRO A 238 24.10 -4.38 1.91
N THR A 239 23.78 -5.40 2.72
CA THR A 239 22.64 -5.28 3.65
C THR A 239 23.04 -4.46 4.88
N VAL A 240 22.04 -3.95 5.62
CA VAL A 240 22.22 -3.31 6.90
C VAL A 240 22.93 -4.25 7.89
N ALA A 241 22.56 -5.55 7.86
CA ALA A 241 23.20 -6.58 8.66
C ALA A 241 24.70 -6.77 8.31
N GLN A 242 25.03 -6.82 7.01
CA GLN A 242 26.42 -6.88 6.52
C GLN A 242 27.21 -5.61 6.87
N SER A 243 26.52 -4.49 7.07
CA SER A 243 27.14 -3.20 7.47
C SER A 243 27.29 -3.03 8.99
N GLY A 244 27.06 -4.10 9.78
CA GLY A 244 27.35 -4.15 11.20
C GLY A 244 26.15 -4.05 12.16
N ILE A 245 24.92 -3.90 11.66
CA ILE A 245 23.70 -3.90 12.48
C ILE A 245 23.06 -5.29 12.36
N LYS A 246 23.42 -6.20 13.26
CA LYS A 246 22.95 -7.61 13.23
C LYS A 246 21.43 -7.71 13.41
N ASP A 247 20.87 -8.83 12.97
CA ASP A 247 19.44 -9.18 13.12
C ASP A 247 18.50 -8.08 12.60
N PHE A 248 18.87 -7.50 11.45
CA PHE A 248 18.08 -6.48 10.77
C PHE A 248 17.55 -7.05 9.45
N ASP A 249 16.25 -7.23 9.40
CA ASP A 249 15.52 -7.69 8.22
C ASP A 249 14.17 -6.98 8.15
N VAL A 250 14.01 -6.11 7.15
CA VAL A 250 12.79 -5.34 6.91
C VAL A 250 12.51 -5.25 5.41
N ALA A 251 11.34 -5.72 5.02
CA ALA A 251 10.81 -5.60 3.68
C ALA A 251 9.43 -4.95 3.68
N SER A 252 9.02 -4.41 2.55
CA SER A 252 7.67 -3.92 2.32
C SER A 252 6.88 -4.88 1.44
N TRP A 253 5.56 -4.81 1.50
CA TRP A 253 4.67 -5.55 0.61
C TRP A 253 3.42 -4.74 0.30
N ASN A 254 2.80 -5.06 -0.84
CA ASN A 254 1.47 -4.60 -1.22
C ASN A 254 0.55 -5.78 -1.46
N ALA A 255 -0.71 -5.64 -1.09
CA ALA A 255 -1.79 -6.61 -1.32
C ALA A 255 -3.08 -5.87 -1.69
N ILE A 256 -4.05 -6.60 -2.22
CA ILE A 256 -5.42 -6.11 -2.40
C ILE A 256 -6.31 -6.75 -1.34
N ALA A 257 -7.23 -5.97 -0.80
CA ALA A 257 -8.33 -6.44 0.03
C ALA A 257 -9.64 -5.76 -0.39
N ALA A 258 -10.74 -6.45 -0.11
CA ALA A 258 -12.10 -5.93 -0.23
C ALA A 258 -12.71 -5.70 1.17
N PRO A 259 -13.87 -5.02 1.31
CA PRO A 259 -14.64 -5.04 2.55
C PRO A 259 -14.96 -6.47 2.99
N ALA A 260 -14.91 -6.76 4.30
CA ALA A 260 -14.98 -8.13 4.85
C ALA A 260 -16.21 -8.95 4.43
N LYS A 261 -17.33 -8.29 4.11
CA LYS A 261 -18.60 -8.97 3.74
C LYS A 261 -18.76 -9.13 2.22
N THR A 262 -17.72 -8.87 1.44
CA THR A 262 -17.75 -9.08 -0.01
C THR A 262 -17.96 -10.56 -0.31
N PRO A 263 -18.93 -10.94 -1.19
CA PRO A 263 -19.21 -12.33 -1.49
C PRO A 263 -18.00 -13.09 -2.05
N ALA A 264 -17.81 -14.35 -1.62
CA ALA A 264 -16.69 -15.18 -2.05
C ALA A 264 -16.55 -15.29 -3.58
N PRO A 265 -17.61 -15.45 -4.39
CA PRO A 265 -17.49 -15.49 -5.85
C PRO A 265 -16.93 -14.22 -6.50
N ILE A 266 -16.92 -13.09 -5.77
CA ILE A 266 -16.32 -11.83 -6.24
C ILE A 266 -14.83 -11.78 -5.86
N ILE A 267 -14.47 -12.39 -4.72
CA ILE A 267 -13.09 -12.44 -4.22
C ILE A 267 -12.25 -13.44 -5.04
N GLU A 268 -12.82 -14.59 -5.40
CA GLU A 268 -12.21 -15.65 -6.21
C GLU A 268 -12.05 -15.26 -7.69
#